data_7be8e2ee5f5d788e13919751ba8b60a9
#
_entry.id   7be8e2ee5f5d788e13919751ba8b60a9
#
_cell.length_a   1.000
_cell.length_b   1.000
_cell.length_c   1.000
_cell.angle_alpha   90.00
_cell.angle_beta   90.00
_cell.angle_gamma   90.00
#
_symmetry.space_group_name_H-M   'P 1'
#
loop_
_entity.id
_entity.type
_entity.pdbx_description
1 polymer ?
#
loop_
_entity_poly.entity_id
_entity_poly.type
_entity_poly.pdbx_seq_one_letter_code
_entity_poly.pdbx_strand_id
1 'polypeptide(L)'
;MKDWDIVERLCGAPHVGHLATVRGDGSPHVAPLWLSTHDEEIWINTSEGTAKLANLRRDPRVALSVDAGTSPSLAVAIRGVVVGETHEGADDHDDELWQAYDGTDAPHLEGDVRVIVRIKPERIIVLG
;
A
#
# COMPACT_ATOMS: atom_id res chain seq x y z
N MET A 1 16.36 6.76 -8.81
CA MET A 1 16.01 7.96 -8.03
C MET A 1 16.40 7.74 -6.59
N LYS A 2 17.11 8.71 -6.02
CA LYS A 2 17.71 8.56 -4.68
C LYS A 2 16.68 8.33 -3.57
N ASP A 3 15.55 9.02 -3.63
CA ASP A 3 14.48 8.85 -2.65
C ASP A 3 13.77 7.52 -2.81
N TRP A 4 13.75 6.97 -4.03
CA TRP A 4 13.16 5.66 -4.29
C TRP A 4 13.86 4.54 -3.52
N ASP A 5 15.18 4.63 -3.35
CA ASP A 5 15.94 3.64 -2.58
C ASP A 5 15.42 3.54 -1.14
N ILE A 6 15.05 4.68 -0.56
CA ILE A 6 14.48 4.73 0.78
C ILE A 6 13.07 4.16 0.78
N VAL A 7 12.28 4.48 -0.24
CA VAL A 7 10.94 3.92 -0.40
C VAL A 7 11.01 2.39 -0.47
N GLU A 8 11.91 1.84 -1.28
CA GLU A 8 12.08 0.38 -1.37
C GLU A 8 12.45 -0.25 -0.03
N ARG A 9 13.27 0.42 0.76
CA ARG A 9 13.69 -0.10 2.07
C ARG A 9 12.56 -0.08 3.09
N LEU A 10 11.70 0.92 3.06
CA LEU A 10 10.66 1.11 4.06
C LEU A 10 9.30 0.53 3.63
N CYS A 11 9.00 0.55 2.34
CA CYS A 11 7.70 0.13 1.83
C CYS A 11 7.64 -1.37 1.57
N GLY A 12 7.84 -2.13 2.61
CA GLY A 12 7.76 -3.59 2.61
C GLY A 12 7.99 -4.13 4.00
N ALA A 13 7.84 -5.45 4.15
CA ALA A 13 8.00 -6.11 5.45
C ALA A 13 9.35 -5.77 6.07
N PRO A 14 9.41 -5.59 7.39
CA PRO A 14 8.30 -5.74 8.35
C PRO A 14 7.50 -4.46 8.61
N HIS A 15 7.67 -3.43 7.81
CA HIS A 15 7.13 -2.11 8.07
C HIS A 15 5.67 -2.00 7.61
N VAL A 16 4.78 -1.63 8.52
CA VAL A 16 3.37 -1.37 8.19
C VAL A 16 3.23 0.02 7.63
N GLY A 17 2.52 0.16 6.51
CA GLY A 17 2.18 1.45 5.95
C GLY A 17 0.83 1.96 6.44
N HIS A 18 0.65 3.27 6.37
CA HIS A 18 -0.62 3.92 6.67
C HIS A 18 -1.08 4.65 5.42
N LEU A 19 -2.19 4.20 4.85
CA LEU A 19 -2.72 4.72 3.60
C LEU A 19 -3.90 5.63 3.87
N ALA A 20 -3.81 6.85 3.37
CA ALA A 20 -4.91 7.82 3.39
C ALA A 20 -5.60 7.84 2.03
N THR A 21 -6.91 7.74 2.03
CA THR A 21 -7.76 7.83 0.86
C THR A 21 -8.86 8.86 1.10
N VAL A 22 -9.58 9.23 0.07
CA VAL A 22 -10.64 10.25 0.14
C VAL A 22 -12.00 9.56 0.06
N ARG A 23 -12.85 9.80 1.07
CA ARG A 23 -14.23 9.30 1.07
C ARG A 23 -15.10 10.08 0.10
N GLY A 24 -16.29 9.55 -0.20
CA GLY A 24 -17.22 10.17 -1.11
C GLY A 24 -17.66 11.58 -0.74
N ASP A 25 -17.64 11.92 0.56
CA ASP A 25 -17.97 13.26 1.06
C ASP A 25 -16.74 14.19 1.11
N GLY A 26 -15.57 13.73 0.64
CA GLY A 26 -14.34 14.49 0.66
C GLY A 26 -13.53 14.35 1.95
N SER A 27 -14.05 13.67 2.96
CA SER A 27 -13.31 13.49 4.21
C SER A 27 -12.20 12.46 4.04
N PRO A 28 -11.09 12.62 4.78
CA PRO A 28 -9.99 11.65 4.71
C PRO A 28 -10.30 10.38 5.49
N HIS A 29 -9.74 9.27 5.00
CA HIS A 29 -9.76 7.98 5.68
C HIS A 29 -8.34 7.46 5.73
N VAL A 30 -7.93 6.88 6.85
CA VAL A 30 -6.60 6.27 6.98
C VAL A 30 -6.74 4.87 7.55
N ALA A 31 -5.92 3.95 7.03
CA ALA A 31 -5.88 2.58 7.50
C ALA A 31 -4.45 2.04 7.42
N PRO A 32 -4.04 1.19 8.39
CA PRO A 32 -2.78 0.47 8.29
C PRO A 32 -2.89 -0.65 7.25
N LEU A 33 -1.80 -0.95 6.57
CA LEU A 33 -1.79 -2.04 5.61
C LEU A 33 -0.37 -2.53 5.33
N TRP A 34 -0.30 -3.67 4.69
CA TRP A 34 0.93 -4.23 4.14
C TRP A 34 1.09 -3.77 2.70
N LEU A 35 2.35 -3.68 2.26
CA LEU A 35 2.65 -3.18 0.93
C LEU A 35 3.94 -3.78 0.41
N SER A 36 4.14 -3.65 -0.90
CA SER A 36 5.34 -4.07 -1.59
C SER A 36 5.69 -3.06 -2.67
N THR A 37 6.91 -3.14 -3.20
CA THR A 37 7.37 -2.25 -4.26
C THR A 37 7.72 -3.05 -5.49
N HIS A 38 7.37 -2.51 -6.67
CA HIS A 38 7.61 -3.13 -7.96
C HIS A 38 7.82 -2.02 -9.01
N ASP A 39 8.96 -1.99 -9.67
CA ASP A 39 9.23 -1.08 -10.79
C ASP A 39 8.86 0.39 -10.52
N GLU A 40 9.29 0.91 -9.37
CA GLU A 40 8.99 2.27 -8.92
C GLU A 40 7.51 2.53 -8.65
N GLU A 41 6.74 1.47 -8.43
CA GLU A 41 5.36 1.52 -7.95
C GLU A 41 5.25 0.90 -6.56
N ILE A 42 4.25 1.33 -5.82
CA ILE A 42 3.87 0.72 -4.55
C ILE A 42 2.59 -0.06 -4.80
N TRP A 43 2.61 -1.33 -4.42
CA TRP A 43 1.45 -2.21 -4.58
C TRP A 43 0.83 -2.50 -3.23
N ILE A 44 -0.49 -2.40 -3.18
CA ILE A 44 -1.30 -2.84 -2.04
C ILE A 44 -2.27 -3.91 -2.52
N ASN A 45 -2.78 -4.68 -1.59
CA ASN A 45 -3.73 -5.75 -1.86
C ASN A 45 -4.98 -5.52 -1.02
N THR A 46 -6.14 -5.64 -1.64
CA THR A 46 -7.41 -5.48 -0.96
C THR A 46 -8.45 -6.41 -1.61
N SER A 47 -9.68 -6.36 -1.13
CA SER A 47 -10.77 -7.17 -1.66
C SER A 47 -11.85 -6.30 -2.28
N GLU A 48 -12.53 -6.85 -3.27
CA GLU A 48 -13.79 -6.26 -3.76
C GLU A 48 -14.75 -6.08 -2.60
N GLY A 49 -15.47 -4.97 -2.60
CA GLY A 49 -16.45 -4.65 -1.57
C GLY A 49 -15.90 -3.87 -0.37
N THR A 50 -14.59 -3.63 -0.30
CA THR A 50 -14.04 -2.83 0.79
C THR A 50 -14.23 -1.33 0.56
N ALA A 51 -14.38 -0.58 1.66
CA ALA A 51 -14.48 0.88 1.59
C ALA A 51 -13.24 1.51 0.96
N LYS A 52 -12.06 0.96 1.28
CA LYS A 52 -10.78 1.40 0.71
C LYS A 52 -10.81 1.36 -0.81
N LEU A 53 -11.21 0.23 -1.39
CA LEU A 53 -11.24 0.07 -2.84
C LEU A 53 -12.26 1.01 -3.48
N ALA A 54 -13.43 1.18 -2.87
CA ALA A 54 -14.43 2.12 -3.35
C ALA A 54 -13.90 3.56 -3.35
N ASN A 55 -13.18 3.94 -2.29
CA ASN A 55 -12.56 5.26 -2.20
C ASN A 55 -11.52 5.47 -3.32
N LEU A 56 -10.65 4.48 -3.53
CA LEU A 56 -9.59 4.56 -4.54
C LEU A 56 -10.13 4.64 -5.96
N ARG A 57 -11.23 3.97 -6.24
CA ARG A 57 -11.89 4.01 -7.55
C ARG A 57 -12.57 5.34 -7.82
N ARG A 58 -13.09 5.98 -6.77
CA ARG A 58 -13.76 7.28 -6.87
C ARG A 58 -12.76 8.42 -6.98
N ASP A 59 -11.69 8.36 -6.17
CA ASP A 59 -10.64 9.38 -6.13
C ASP A 59 -9.29 8.69 -6.07
N PRO A 60 -8.49 8.75 -7.15
CA PRO A 60 -7.23 8.00 -7.20
C PRO A 60 -6.09 8.63 -6.38
N ARG A 61 -6.30 9.81 -5.79
CA ARG A 61 -5.26 10.46 -4.97
C ARG A 61 -5.10 9.75 -3.65
N VAL A 62 -3.85 9.51 -3.28
CA VAL A 62 -3.51 8.84 -2.02
C VAL A 62 -2.37 9.57 -1.32
N ALA A 63 -2.29 9.37 -0.02
CA ALA A 63 -1.10 9.65 0.76
C ALA A 63 -0.74 8.42 1.56
N LEU A 64 0.55 8.20 1.74
CA LEU A 64 1.07 7.01 2.40
C LEU A 64 2.22 7.41 3.30
N SER A 65 2.28 6.85 4.49
CA SER A 65 3.45 7.01 5.36
C SER A 65 3.92 5.66 5.87
N VAL A 66 5.23 5.51 6.00
CA VAL A 66 5.86 4.32 6.56
C VAL A 66 6.99 4.76 7.49
N ASP A 67 7.04 4.14 8.67
CA ASP A 67 8.02 4.43 9.71
C ASP A 67 8.85 3.16 9.96
N ALA A 68 10.16 3.32 10.05
CA ALA A 68 11.06 2.20 10.34
C ALA A 68 10.97 1.74 11.81
N GLY A 69 10.44 2.56 12.70
CA GLY A 69 10.34 2.22 14.12
C GLY A 69 11.68 2.14 14.84
N THR A 70 12.72 2.72 14.28
CA THR A 70 14.09 2.68 14.84
C THR A 70 14.51 4.05 15.39
N SER A 71 15.63 4.07 16.11
CA SER A 71 16.21 5.31 16.62
C SER A 71 17.60 5.52 15.98
N PRO A 72 17.88 6.64 15.30
CA PRO A 72 16.92 7.71 15.03
C PRO A 72 15.80 7.23 14.11
N SER A 73 14.64 7.79 14.28
CA SER A 73 13.49 7.45 13.43
C SER A 73 13.76 7.81 11.99
N LEU A 74 13.47 6.88 11.11
CA LEU A 74 13.48 7.11 9.68
C LEU A 74 12.08 6.81 9.16
N ALA A 75 11.50 7.75 8.44
CA ALA A 75 10.17 7.60 7.90
C ALA A 75 10.09 8.23 6.52
N VAL A 76 9.09 7.86 5.77
CA VAL A 76 8.81 8.43 4.47
C VAL A 76 7.32 8.77 4.38
N ALA A 77 7.03 9.94 3.84
CA ALA A 77 5.67 10.34 3.50
C ALA A 77 5.60 10.49 1.98
N ILE A 78 4.58 9.89 1.39
CA ILE A 78 4.45 9.80 -0.06
C ILE A 78 3.06 10.31 -0.45
N ARG A 79 3.01 11.21 -1.44
CA ARG A 79 1.77 11.48 -2.15
C ARG A 79 1.85 10.77 -3.49
N GLY A 80 0.77 10.12 -3.87
CA GLY A 80 0.74 9.36 -5.09
C GLY A 80 -0.65 9.28 -5.69
N VAL A 81 -0.73 8.53 -6.77
CA VAL A 81 -1.97 8.33 -7.51
C VAL A 81 -2.07 6.87 -7.92
N VAL A 82 -3.28 6.32 -7.85
CA VAL A 82 -3.56 4.99 -8.38
C VAL A 82 -3.44 5.03 -9.90
N VAL A 83 -2.60 4.16 -10.45
CA VAL A 83 -2.38 4.06 -11.90
C VAL A 83 -2.98 2.80 -12.51
N GLY A 84 -3.46 1.88 -11.70
CA GLY A 84 -4.12 0.69 -12.19
C GLY A 84 -4.49 -0.28 -11.10
N GLU A 85 -5.32 -1.24 -11.44
CA GLU A 85 -5.69 -2.35 -10.57
C GLU A 85 -5.85 -3.62 -11.40
N THR A 86 -5.67 -4.78 -10.77
CA THR A 86 -5.83 -6.06 -11.45
C THR A 86 -6.25 -7.15 -10.46
N HIS A 87 -7.10 -8.05 -10.94
CA HIS A 87 -7.43 -9.28 -10.23
C HIS A 87 -6.40 -10.37 -10.53
N GLU A 88 -5.84 -10.36 -11.73
CA GLU A 88 -4.83 -11.35 -12.13
C GLU A 88 -3.59 -11.22 -11.24
N GLY A 89 -3.17 -12.34 -10.66
CA GLY A 89 -2.01 -12.38 -9.76
C GLY A 89 -2.29 -11.84 -8.35
N ALA A 90 -3.52 -11.41 -8.05
CA ALA A 90 -3.83 -10.80 -6.76
C ALA A 90 -3.78 -11.80 -5.61
N ASP A 91 -4.17 -13.05 -5.82
CA ASP A 91 -4.06 -14.07 -4.79
C ASP A 91 -2.60 -14.40 -4.49
N ASP A 92 -1.76 -14.52 -5.52
CA ASP A 92 -0.33 -14.77 -5.33
C ASP A 92 0.34 -13.60 -4.60
N HIS A 93 -0.03 -12.38 -4.95
CA HIS A 93 0.49 -11.19 -4.28
C HIS A 93 0.05 -11.15 -2.81
N ASP A 94 -1.19 -11.52 -2.51
CA ASP A 94 -1.68 -11.62 -1.14
C ASP A 94 -0.85 -12.64 -0.35
N ASP A 95 -0.58 -13.82 -0.93
CA ASP A 95 0.28 -14.83 -0.31
C ASP A 95 1.69 -14.30 -0.04
N GLU A 96 2.26 -13.58 -0.99
CA GLU A 96 3.59 -12.98 -0.82
C GLU A 96 3.62 -12.00 0.37
N LEU A 97 2.59 -11.17 0.50
CA LEU A 97 2.49 -10.23 1.63
C LEU A 97 2.35 -10.98 2.96
N TRP A 98 1.51 -12.00 3.02
CA TRP A 98 1.34 -12.80 4.24
C TRP A 98 2.65 -13.48 4.63
N GLN A 99 3.36 -14.08 3.70
CA GLN A 99 4.66 -14.70 3.98
C GLN A 99 5.68 -13.67 4.45
N ALA A 100 5.74 -12.51 3.79
CA ALA A 100 6.72 -11.48 4.12
C ALA A 100 6.47 -10.84 5.48
N TYR A 101 5.21 -10.54 5.81
CA TYR A 101 4.84 -9.82 7.04
C TYR A 101 4.56 -10.74 8.22
N ASP A 102 4.00 -11.91 7.99
CA ASP A 102 3.52 -12.79 9.05
C ASP A 102 4.18 -14.18 9.06
N GLY A 103 4.77 -14.59 7.95
CA GLY A 103 5.42 -15.89 7.83
C GLY A 103 4.44 -17.05 7.64
N THR A 104 3.20 -16.77 7.29
CA THR A 104 2.15 -17.78 7.08
C THR A 104 1.47 -17.59 5.73
N ASP A 105 0.65 -18.57 5.35
CA ASP A 105 -0.15 -18.47 4.13
C ASP A 105 -1.35 -17.54 4.33
N ALA A 106 -1.79 -16.89 3.27
CA ALA A 106 -3.02 -16.11 3.29
C ALA A 106 -4.23 -17.03 3.53
N PRO A 107 -5.26 -16.57 4.25
CA PRO A 107 -6.40 -17.43 4.61
C PRO A 107 -7.28 -17.86 3.44
N HIS A 108 -7.28 -17.17 2.30
CA HIS A 108 -8.08 -17.50 1.11
C HIS A 108 -9.54 -17.83 1.43
N LEU A 109 -10.26 -16.84 1.96
CA LEU A 109 -11.67 -17.01 2.33
C LEU A 109 -12.54 -17.17 1.08
N GLU A 110 -13.54 -18.05 1.16
CA GLU A 110 -14.48 -18.25 0.08
C GLU A 110 -15.22 -16.95 -0.25
N GLY A 111 -15.32 -16.63 -1.55
CA GLY A 111 -15.96 -15.41 -2.01
C GLY A 111 -15.09 -14.17 -1.92
N ASP A 112 -13.88 -14.27 -1.37
CA ASP A 112 -12.94 -13.15 -1.31
C ASP A 112 -12.27 -12.96 -2.67
N VAL A 113 -12.56 -11.85 -3.32
CA VAL A 113 -11.96 -11.50 -4.63
C VAL A 113 -10.89 -10.45 -4.39
N ARG A 114 -9.63 -10.87 -4.49
CA ARG A 114 -8.47 -10.01 -4.23
C ARG A 114 -8.18 -9.11 -5.42
N VAL A 115 -7.65 -7.92 -5.11
CA VAL A 115 -7.27 -6.91 -6.10
C VAL A 115 -5.92 -6.32 -5.72
N ILE A 116 -4.99 -6.29 -6.68
CA ILE A 116 -3.78 -5.48 -6.56
C ILE A 116 -4.13 -4.07 -6.99
N VAL A 117 -3.80 -3.08 -6.17
CA VAL A 117 -3.88 -1.68 -6.53
C VAL A 117 -2.47 -1.13 -6.65
N ARG A 118 -2.15 -0.54 -7.80
CA ARG A 118 -0.81 -0.01 -8.09
C ARG A 118 -0.81 1.50 -7.91
N ILE A 119 0.12 1.98 -7.11
CA ILE A 119 0.26 3.39 -6.76
C ILE A 119 1.57 3.90 -7.31
N LYS A 120 1.52 5.01 -8.04
CA LYS A 120 2.71 5.71 -8.51
C LYS A 120 3.00 6.88 -7.57
N PRO A 121 4.18 6.91 -6.94
CA PRO A 121 4.60 8.07 -6.16
C PRO A 121 4.78 9.30 -7.05
N GLU A 122 4.23 10.43 -6.61
CA GLU A 122 4.40 11.72 -7.26
C GLU A 122 5.32 12.64 -6.45
N ARG A 123 5.27 12.53 -5.13
CA ARG A 123 6.14 13.27 -4.23
C ARG A 123 6.56 12.39 -3.06
N ILE A 124 7.85 12.36 -2.81
CA ILE A 124 8.45 11.57 -1.73
C ILE A 124 9.15 12.55 -0.78
N ILE A 125 8.80 12.47 0.50
CA ILE A 125 9.40 13.27 1.57
C ILE A 125 10.01 12.32 2.57
N VAL A 126 11.34 12.41 2.73
CA VAL A 126 12.05 11.63 3.73
C VAL A 126 12.08 12.41 5.03
N LEU A 127 11.67 11.76 6.12
CA LEU A 127 11.57 12.32 7.45
C LEU A 127 12.57 11.62 8.39
N GLY A 128 13.13 12.37 9.29
CA GLY A 128 14.03 11.77 10.28
C GLY A 128 15.41 12.31 10.41
#